data_71f532dd1c9204c563e51228735781d8
#
_entry.id   71f532dd1c9204c563e51228735781d8
#
_cell.length_a   1.000
_cell.length_b   1.000
_cell.length_c   1.000
_cell.angle_alpha   90.00
_cell.angle_beta   90.00
_cell.angle_gamma   90.00
#
_symmetry.space_group_name_H-M   'P 1'
#
loop_
_entity.id
_entity.type
_entity.pdbx_description
1 polymer ?
#
loop_
_entity_poly.entity_id
_entity_poly.type
_entity_poly.pdbx_seq_one_letter_code
_entity_poly.pdbx_strand_id
1 'polypeptide(L)'
;ITGRRDQWWWNKSIMRQMREWSGFFPAAPEYLARFCELMLCDMKELDILGSWLPYEREVMPMIRDVPRVRLLNLEPYWSSRPWSRALEGRKVLVVHPFAESITLQYERNRERIFENPEVLPSFSLETLAAVQSLGAGPDRFADWFEALAWMEGEMDRRDYDVCLIGCGAYGFHLAAHAKRRGRQAVHLGGALQLLFGLRGRRWEDPAYGADPGAPKYDYSRLFNDAWARPGREETVGHASRVEGGCYW
;
A
#
# COMPACT_ATOMS: atom_id res chain seq x y z
N ILE A 1 21.71 1.78 12.89
CA ILE A 1 20.81 2.92 13.15
C ILE A 1 20.78 3.26 14.65
N THR A 2 20.59 2.28 15.53
CA THR A 2 20.49 2.51 16.99
C THR A 2 21.83 2.49 17.71
N GLY A 3 22.96 2.27 17.02
CA GLY A 3 24.30 2.15 17.62
C GLY A 3 24.50 0.94 18.53
N ARG A 4 23.56 0.00 18.58
CA ARG A 4 23.61 -1.18 19.48
C ARG A 4 24.51 -2.31 19.00
N ARG A 5 25.01 -2.22 17.75
CA ARG A 5 25.93 -3.21 17.15
C ARG A 5 27.03 -2.50 16.41
N ASP A 6 28.26 -2.88 16.68
CA ASP A 6 29.44 -2.36 15.98
C ASP A 6 29.64 -3.00 14.60
N GLN A 7 29.04 -4.17 14.40
CA GLN A 7 29.06 -4.89 13.12
C GLN A 7 27.65 -5.32 12.73
N TRP A 8 27.30 -5.11 11.49
CA TRP A 8 26.04 -5.56 10.89
C TRP A 8 26.24 -5.93 9.43
N TRP A 9 25.38 -6.80 8.93
CA TRP A 9 25.33 -7.18 7.51
C TRP A 9 23.88 -7.43 7.09
N TRP A 10 23.64 -7.28 5.81
CA TRP A 10 22.34 -7.61 5.24
C TRP A 10 22.15 -9.13 5.20
N ASN A 11 21.12 -9.61 5.87
CA ASN A 11 20.75 -11.02 5.86
C ASN A 11 20.21 -11.40 4.49
N LYS A 12 20.68 -12.51 3.90
CA LYS A 12 20.23 -13.00 2.58
C LYS A 12 18.72 -13.26 2.53
N SER A 13 18.10 -13.67 3.64
CA SER A 13 16.65 -13.86 3.73
C SER A 13 15.90 -12.54 3.58
N ILE A 14 16.35 -11.48 4.28
CA ILE A 14 15.77 -10.14 4.16
C ILE A 14 15.94 -9.59 2.74
N MET A 15 17.11 -9.75 2.15
CA MET A 15 17.36 -9.31 0.77
C MET A 15 16.42 -10.02 -0.21
N ARG A 16 16.21 -11.33 -0.03
CA ARG A 16 15.25 -12.09 -0.83
C ARG A 16 13.81 -11.60 -0.62
N GLN A 17 13.38 -11.38 0.61
CA GLN A 17 12.05 -10.87 0.92
C GLN A 17 11.81 -9.48 0.30
N MET A 18 12.79 -8.58 0.38
CA MET A 18 12.70 -7.26 -0.25
C MET A 18 12.49 -7.38 -1.77
N ARG A 19 13.18 -8.30 -2.43
CA ARG A 19 13.02 -8.57 -3.86
C ARG A 19 11.68 -9.23 -4.19
N GLU A 20 11.34 -10.32 -3.51
CA GLU A 20 10.23 -11.20 -3.89
C GLU A 20 8.88 -10.71 -3.40
N TRP A 21 8.81 -10.07 -2.21
CA TRP A 21 7.55 -9.63 -1.61
C TRP A 21 7.29 -8.13 -1.77
N SER A 22 8.36 -7.33 -1.82
CA SER A 22 8.24 -5.87 -1.85
C SER A 22 8.59 -5.27 -3.21
N GLY A 23 9.12 -6.07 -4.14
CA GLY A 23 9.51 -5.61 -5.48
C GLY A 23 10.74 -4.70 -5.51
N PHE A 24 11.60 -4.75 -4.48
CA PHE A 24 12.81 -3.94 -4.43
C PHE A 24 13.93 -4.53 -5.28
N PHE A 25 14.55 -3.73 -6.17
CA PHE A 25 15.59 -4.18 -7.09
C PHE A 25 16.62 -3.07 -7.42
N PRO A 26 17.91 -3.44 -7.62
CA PRO A 26 18.47 -4.71 -7.19
C PRO A 26 18.51 -4.79 -5.65
N ALA A 27 18.23 -5.98 -5.07
CA ALA A 27 18.28 -6.19 -3.63
C ALA A 27 19.72 -6.42 -3.18
N ALA A 28 20.60 -5.42 -3.38
CA ALA A 28 21.99 -5.42 -2.99
C ALA A 28 22.23 -4.53 -1.75
N PRO A 29 23.25 -4.79 -0.92
CA PRO A 29 23.48 -4.09 0.33
C PRO A 29 23.49 -2.56 0.22
N GLU A 30 24.14 -2.02 -0.78
CA GLU A 30 24.25 -0.59 -1.03
C GLU A 30 22.92 0.06 -1.37
N TYR A 31 22.07 -0.61 -2.15
CA TYR A 31 20.73 -0.13 -2.48
C TYR A 31 19.79 -0.21 -1.27
N LEU A 32 19.91 -1.27 -0.46
CA LEU A 32 19.13 -1.40 0.78
C LEU A 32 19.53 -0.36 1.82
N ALA A 33 20.82 -0.03 1.93
CA ALA A 33 21.28 1.05 2.80
C ALA A 33 20.65 2.39 2.39
N ARG A 34 20.72 2.74 1.11
CA ARG A 34 20.07 3.94 0.55
C ARG A 34 18.56 3.94 0.77
N PHE A 35 17.89 2.78 0.63
CA PHE A 35 16.45 2.65 0.93
C PHE A 35 16.15 2.96 2.40
N CYS A 36 16.96 2.46 3.33
CA CYS A 36 16.78 2.76 4.75
C CYS A 36 16.97 4.24 5.07
N GLU A 37 17.95 4.90 4.45
CA GLU A 37 18.16 6.34 4.62
C GLU A 37 16.95 7.13 4.12
N LEU A 38 16.43 6.80 2.94
CA LEU A 38 15.22 7.40 2.39
C LEU A 38 14.01 7.14 3.29
N MET A 39 13.84 5.92 3.77
CA MET A 39 12.75 5.56 4.70
C MET A 39 12.79 6.41 5.97
N LEU A 40 13.96 6.58 6.60
CA LEU A 40 14.10 7.42 7.78
C LEU A 40 13.83 8.90 7.50
N CYS A 41 14.17 9.37 6.31
CA CYS A 41 13.84 10.73 5.88
C CYS A 41 12.32 10.89 5.75
N ASP A 42 11.66 9.98 5.06
CA ASP A 42 10.25 10.06 4.74
C ASP A 42 9.33 9.79 5.95
N MET A 43 9.81 9.03 6.96
CA MET A 43 9.10 8.86 8.22
C MET A 43 8.82 10.19 8.95
N LYS A 44 9.57 11.24 8.68
CA LYS A 44 9.32 12.58 9.24
C LYS A 44 8.05 13.23 8.69
N GLU A 45 7.55 12.73 7.57
CA GLU A 45 6.33 13.21 6.93
C GLU A 45 5.05 12.56 7.50
N LEU A 46 5.16 11.56 8.36
CA LEU A 46 3.99 10.91 8.96
C LEU A 46 3.13 11.88 9.77
N ASP A 47 1.80 11.74 9.64
CA ASP A 47 0.81 12.37 10.51
C ASP A 47 0.12 11.35 11.40
N ILE A 48 -0.06 10.12 10.92
CA ILE A 48 -0.63 8.97 11.65
C ILE A 48 0.11 7.72 11.23
N LEU A 49 0.47 6.88 12.19
CA LEU A 49 1.10 5.58 11.94
C LEU A 49 0.12 4.44 12.21
N GLY A 50 -0.18 3.64 11.19
CA GLY A 50 -0.79 2.33 11.34
C GLY A 50 0.25 1.34 11.86
N SER A 51 0.21 1.06 13.14
CA SER A 51 1.23 0.29 13.86
C SER A 51 0.86 -1.19 13.92
N TRP A 52 1.84 -2.08 13.68
CA TRP A 52 1.66 -3.53 13.75
C TRP A 52 2.95 -4.30 14.04
N LEU A 53 4.13 -3.69 13.85
CA LEU A 53 5.41 -4.35 14.04
C LEU A 53 5.99 -4.07 15.43
N PRO A 54 6.49 -5.08 16.15
CA PRO A 54 7.08 -4.90 17.49
C PRO A 54 8.36 -4.03 17.47
N TYR A 55 9.03 -3.95 16.32
CA TYR A 55 10.30 -3.22 16.18
C TYR A 55 10.11 -1.73 15.85
N GLU A 56 8.91 -1.26 15.59
CA GLU A 56 8.62 0.17 15.34
C GLU A 56 9.15 1.07 16.46
N ARG A 57 9.10 0.58 17.72
CA ARG A 57 9.64 1.29 18.89
C ARG A 57 11.12 1.72 18.73
N GLU A 58 11.90 1.01 17.90
CA GLU A 58 13.32 1.30 17.70
C GLU A 58 13.52 2.53 16.80
N VAL A 59 12.56 2.85 15.93
CA VAL A 59 12.63 4.00 15.03
C VAL A 59 11.81 5.19 15.52
N MET A 60 10.89 5.00 16.48
CA MET A 60 10.07 6.08 17.04
C MET A 60 10.88 7.28 17.54
N PRO A 61 12.04 7.12 18.19
CA PRO A 61 12.85 8.26 18.60
C PRO A 61 13.43 9.10 17.46
N MET A 62 13.39 8.58 16.22
CA MET A 62 13.94 9.23 15.02
C MET A 62 12.90 10.00 14.23
N ILE A 63 11.62 9.85 14.57
CA ILE A 63 10.49 10.51 13.94
C ILE A 63 9.78 11.40 14.95
N ARG A 64 9.02 12.37 14.46
CA ARG A 64 8.20 13.20 15.35
C ARG A 64 7.15 12.36 16.08
N ASP A 65 6.67 12.85 17.21
CA ASP A 65 5.56 12.22 17.91
C ASP A 65 4.29 12.34 17.05
N VAL A 66 3.77 11.18 16.63
CA VAL A 66 2.56 11.06 15.82
C VAL A 66 1.60 10.07 16.46
N PRO A 67 0.27 10.28 16.33
CA PRO A 67 -0.71 9.30 16.77
C PRO A 67 -0.45 7.94 16.14
N ARG A 68 -0.46 6.90 16.98
CA ARG A 68 -0.38 5.50 16.54
C ARG A 68 -1.72 4.84 16.68
N VAL A 69 -2.19 4.22 15.63
CA VAL A 69 -3.41 3.43 15.61
C VAL A 69 -3.05 2.00 15.21
N ARG A 70 -3.85 1.03 15.57
CA ARG A 70 -3.70 -0.32 15.02
C ARG A 70 -3.84 -0.26 13.50
N LEU A 71 -2.97 -0.96 12.74
CA LEU A 71 -2.97 -0.91 11.28
C LEU A 71 -4.36 -1.13 10.68
N LEU A 72 -5.09 -2.14 11.18
CA LEU A 72 -6.45 -2.46 10.73
C LEU A 72 -7.46 -1.33 10.93
N ASN A 73 -7.21 -0.38 11.83
CA ASN A 73 -8.08 0.78 12.01
C ASN A 73 -7.96 1.81 10.88
N LEU A 74 -6.96 1.66 10.00
CA LEU A 74 -6.86 2.44 8.77
C LEU A 74 -7.75 1.89 7.65
N GLU A 75 -8.26 0.67 7.80
CA GLU A 75 -9.17 0.06 6.83
C GLU A 75 -10.60 0.58 7.04
N PRO A 76 -11.13 1.43 6.15
CA PRO A 76 -12.34 2.21 6.43
C PRO A 76 -13.61 1.35 6.49
N TYR A 77 -13.63 0.20 5.85
CA TYR A 77 -14.80 -0.69 5.77
C TYR A 77 -15.15 -1.40 7.10
N TRP A 78 -14.30 -1.27 8.14
CA TRP A 78 -14.58 -1.76 9.49
C TRP A 78 -15.22 -0.71 10.40
N SER A 79 -15.37 0.52 9.92
CA SER A 79 -15.90 1.63 10.71
C SER A 79 -17.32 2.00 10.29
N SER A 80 -18.20 2.25 11.26
CA SER A 80 -19.52 2.84 11.01
C SER A 80 -19.43 4.33 10.57
N ARG A 81 -18.30 4.98 10.87
CA ARG A 81 -17.98 6.36 10.43
C ARG A 81 -16.60 6.36 9.81
N PRO A 82 -16.46 5.88 8.57
CA PRO A 82 -15.17 5.72 7.93
C PRO A 82 -14.52 7.07 7.62
N TRP A 83 -13.19 7.13 7.74
CA TRP A 83 -12.44 8.31 7.32
C TRP A 83 -12.60 8.61 5.83
N SER A 84 -12.81 7.57 5.03
CA SER A 84 -12.97 7.67 3.57
C SER A 84 -14.17 8.50 3.13
N ARG A 85 -15.17 8.74 4.00
CA ARG A 85 -16.26 9.68 3.73
C ARG A 85 -15.76 11.09 3.38
N ALA A 86 -14.56 11.46 3.84
CA ALA A 86 -13.94 12.75 3.52
C ALA A 86 -13.46 12.86 2.06
N LEU A 87 -13.51 11.75 1.30
CA LEU A 87 -13.18 11.72 -0.12
C LEU A 87 -14.34 12.23 -1.00
N GLU A 88 -15.55 12.37 -0.44
CA GLU A 88 -16.71 12.80 -1.21
C GLU A 88 -16.46 14.11 -1.93
N GLY A 89 -16.72 14.13 -3.26
CA GLY A 89 -16.51 15.28 -4.13
C GLY A 89 -15.06 15.71 -4.38
N ARG A 90 -14.07 14.97 -3.86
CA ARG A 90 -12.64 15.26 -4.04
C ARG A 90 -12.11 14.71 -5.36
N LYS A 91 -10.94 15.20 -5.77
CA LYS A 91 -10.13 14.57 -6.81
C LYS A 91 -9.19 13.56 -6.14
N VAL A 92 -9.41 12.27 -6.40
CA VAL A 92 -8.67 11.18 -5.77
C VAL A 92 -7.80 10.48 -6.80
N LEU A 93 -6.50 10.46 -6.55
CA LEU A 93 -5.55 9.64 -7.29
C LEU A 93 -5.36 8.30 -6.55
N VAL A 94 -5.47 7.19 -7.26
CA VAL A 94 -5.15 5.87 -6.73
C VAL A 94 -3.91 5.32 -7.42
N VAL A 95 -2.86 5.03 -6.64
CA VAL A 95 -1.63 4.40 -7.13
C VAL A 95 -1.62 2.94 -6.70
N HIS A 96 -1.88 2.04 -7.67
CA HIS A 96 -2.01 0.61 -7.39
C HIS A 96 -1.64 -0.23 -8.62
N PRO A 97 -1.09 -1.46 -8.47
CA PRO A 97 -0.87 -2.37 -9.58
C PRO A 97 -2.14 -2.72 -10.37
N PHE A 98 -3.29 -2.74 -9.69
CA PHE A 98 -4.59 -3.08 -10.28
C PHE A 98 -5.40 -1.83 -10.67
N ALA A 99 -4.75 -0.88 -11.32
CA ALA A 99 -5.33 0.42 -11.67
C ALA A 99 -6.56 0.31 -12.58
N GLU A 100 -6.52 -0.57 -13.56
CA GLU A 100 -7.63 -0.82 -14.48
C GLU A 100 -8.82 -1.49 -13.77
N SER A 101 -8.56 -2.55 -13.01
CA SER A 101 -9.60 -3.23 -12.22
C SER A 101 -10.26 -2.29 -11.21
N ILE A 102 -9.49 -1.41 -10.56
CA ILE A 102 -10.00 -0.40 -9.63
C ILE A 102 -10.92 0.57 -10.36
N THR A 103 -10.50 1.08 -11.52
CA THR A 103 -11.32 1.97 -12.34
C THR A 103 -12.65 1.32 -12.71
N LEU A 104 -12.59 0.10 -13.26
CA LEU A 104 -13.78 -0.64 -13.69
C LEU A 104 -14.74 -0.93 -12.51
N GLN A 105 -14.21 -1.34 -11.36
CA GLN A 105 -15.03 -1.59 -10.17
C GLN A 105 -15.68 -0.31 -9.64
N TYR A 106 -14.94 0.79 -9.59
CA TYR A 106 -15.47 2.07 -9.14
C TYR A 106 -16.59 2.57 -10.05
N GLU A 107 -16.38 2.54 -11.37
CA GLU A 107 -17.37 3.01 -12.35
C GLU A 107 -18.65 2.16 -12.36
N ARG A 108 -18.51 0.84 -12.24
CA ARG A 108 -19.64 -0.09 -12.45
C ARG A 108 -20.34 -0.51 -11.16
N ASN A 109 -19.61 -0.62 -10.06
CA ASN A 109 -20.09 -1.30 -8.86
C ASN A 109 -19.98 -0.48 -7.57
N ARG A 110 -19.47 0.75 -7.61
CA ARG A 110 -19.19 1.59 -6.43
C ARG A 110 -20.32 1.52 -5.37
N GLU A 111 -21.55 1.70 -5.78
CA GLU A 111 -22.72 1.78 -4.88
C GLU A 111 -23.15 0.42 -4.32
N ARG A 112 -22.60 -0.68 -4.86
CA ARG A 112 -22.96 -2.05 -4.49
C ARG A 112 -21.89 -2.77 -3.69
N ILE A 113 -20.65 -2.22 -3.63
CA ILE A 113 -19.52 -2.86 -2.95
C ILE A 113 -19.76 -2.92 -1.44
N PHE A 114 -20.23 -1.83 -0.85
CA PHE A 114 -20.48 -1.75 0.61
C PHE A 114 -21.92 -1.33 0.90
N GLU A 115 -22.48 -1.87 1.99
CA GLU A 115 -23.80 -1.44 2.49
C GLU A 115 -23.76 0.01 3.00
N ASN A 116 -22.66 0.40 3.65
CA ASN A 116 -22.43 1.78 4.08
C ASN A 116 -21.82 2.61 2.93
N PRO A 117 -22.58 3.52 2.29
CA PRO A 117 -22.09 4.31 1.15
C PRO A 117 -20.94 5.27 1.51
N GLU A 118 -20.77 5.59 2.80
CA GLU A 118 -19.66 6.45 3.27
C GLU A 118 -18.30 5.76 3.17
N VAL A 119 -18.25 4.41 3.01
CA VAL A 119 -16.99 3.67 2.86
C VAL A 119 -16.34 3.98 1.51
N LEU A 120 -17.13 4.02 0.43
CA LEU A 120 -16.66 4.37 -0.91
C LEU A 120 -17.59 5.43 -1.53
N PRO A 121 -17.49 6.71 -1.07
CA PRO A 121 -18.34 7.79 -1.55
C PRO A 121 -18.04 8.17 -3.00
N SER A 122 -18.83 9.07 -3.55
CA SER A 122 -18.62 9.59 -4.92
C SER A 122 -17.50 10.62 -4.94
N PHE A 123 -16.51 10.43 -5.80
CA PHE A 123 -15.38 11.34 -6.03
C PHE A 123 -14.88 11.27 -7.48
N SER A 124 -14.08 12.23 -7.91
CA SER A 124 -13.39 12.15 -9.20
C SER A 124 -12.19 11.21 -9.08
N LEU A 125 -12.27 10.03 -9.70
CA LEU A 125 -11.20 9.04 -9.66
C LEU A 125 -10.26 9.21 -10.85
N GLU A 126 -8.96 9.24 -10.55
CA GLU A 126 -7.87 8.99 -11.49
C GLU A 126 -7.00 7.86 -10.95
N THR A 127 -6.48 7.00 -11.81
CA THR A 127 -5.62 5.88 -11.42
C THR A 127 -4.25 5.98 -12.08
N LEU A 128 -3.23 5.54 -11.36
CA LEU A 128 -1.86 5.35 -11.86
C LEU A 128 -1.46 3.90 -11.60
N ALA A 129 -1.19 3.18 -12.69
CA ALA A 129 -0.65 1.83 -12.59
C ALA A 129 0.75 1.87 -11.97
N ALA A 130 0.86 1.32 -10.77
CA ALA A 130 2.14 1.24 -10.07
C ALA A 130 3.09 0.28 -10.79
N VAL A 131 4.38 0.60 -10.75
CA VAL A 131 5.42 -0.29 -11.28
C VAL A 131 5.39 -1.61 -10.52
N GLN A 132 5.19 -2.71 -11.25
CA GLN A 132 5.28 -4.07 -10.71
C GLN A 132 6.68 -4.61 -10.96
N SER A 133 7.50 -4.67 -9.92
CA SER A 133 8.89 -5.13 -9.98
C SER A 133 9.13 -6.43 -9.20
N LEU A 134 8.07 -7.22 -9.02
CA LEU A 134 8.11 -8.46 -8.25
C LEU A 134 8.94 -9.54 -8.94
N GLY A 135 10.00 -10.02 -8.27
CA GLY A 135 10.80 -11.17 -8.70
C GLY A 135 11.92 -10.89 -9.71
N ALA A 136 11.74 -9.94 -10.60
CA ALA A 136 12.77 -9.35 -11.47
C ALA A 136 12.39 -7.90 -11.69
N GLY A 137 13.36 -6.99 -11.66
CA GLY A 137 13.08 -5.59 -12.01
C GLY A 137 12.45 -5.50 -13.40
N PRO A 138 11.57 -4.53 -13.66
CA PRO A 138 11.09 -4.29 -15.01
C PRO A 138 12.26 -3.85 -15.89
N ASP A 139 12.33 -4.35 -17.12
CA ASP A 139 13.38 -4.02 -18.10
C ASP A 139 13.49 -2.51 -18.39
N ARG A 140 12.47 -1.76 -18.00
CA ARG A 140 12.36 -0.31 -18.23
C ARG A 140 13.23 0.54 -17.30
N PHE A 141 13.53 0.05 -16.07
CA PHE A 141 14.21 0.83 -15.04
C PHE A 141 15.46 0.12 -14.56
N ALA A 142 16.56 0.87 -14.39
CA ALA A 142 17.82 0.34 -13.93
C ALA A 142 17.76 -0.11 -12.46
N ASP A 143 17.02 0.62 -11.63
CA ASP A 143 16.83 0.29 -10.23
C ASP A 143 15.47 0.77 -9.69
N TRP A 144 15.19 0.39 -8.45
CA TRP A 144 13.97 0.75 -7.74
C TRP A 144 13.81 2.27 -7.56
N PHE A 145 14.91 3.02 -7.41
CA PHE A 145 14.85 4.47 -7.22
C PHE A 145 14.48 5.20 -8.51
N GLU A 146 14.94 4.71 -9.65
CA GLU A 146 14.51 5.24 -10.95
C GLU A 146 13.01 5.01 -11.18
N ALA A 147 12.53 3.81 -10.83
CA ALA A 147 11.10 3.49 -10.90
C ALA A 147 10.27 4.36 -9.93
N LEU A 148 10.76 4.61 -8.71
CA LEU A 148 10.13 5.52 -7.76
C LEU A 148 10.05 6.94 -8.33
N ALA A 149 11.17 7.48 -8.81
CA ALA A 149 11.22 8.82 -9.37
C ALA A 149 10.31 9.00 -10.59
N TRP A 150 10.17 7.96 -11.42
CA TRP A 150 9.22 7.98 -12.51
C TRP A 150 7.78 8.06 -12.02
N MET A 151 7.39 7.28 -11.00
CA MET A 151 6.04 7.35 -10.44
C MET A 151 5.77 8.69 -9.76
N GLU A 152 6.74 9.26 -9.05
CA GLU A 152 6.66 10.61 -8.48
C GLU A 152 6.39 11.65 -9.57
N GLY A 153 7.12 11.57 -10.69
CA GLY A 153 6.90 12.44 -11.84
C GLY A 153 5.53 12.25 -12.50
N GLU A 154 5.00 11.02 -12.53
CA GLU A 154 3.65 10.76 -13.01
C GLU A 154 2.57 11.30 -12.07
N MET A 155 2.79 11.26 -10.75
CA MET A 155 1.90 11.88 -9.77
C MET A 155 1.88 13.42 -9.92
N ASP A 156 3.06 14.03 -10.15
CA ASP A 156 3.19 15.49 -10.31
C ASP A 156 2.48 16.05 -11.55
N ARG A 157 2.25 15.22 -12.57
CA ARG A 157 1.50 15.59 -13.80
C ARG A 157 -0.02 15.55 -13.61
N ARG A 158 -0.50 15.05 -12.48
CA ARG A 158 -1.93 14.84 -12.20
C ARG A 158 -2.45 15.86 -11.21
N ASP A 159 -3.72 16.24 -11.39
CA ASP A 159 -4.40 17.15 -10.48
C ASP A 159 -5.28 16.35 -9.51
N TYR A 160 -4.84 16.25 -8.26
CA TYR A 160 -5.56 15.51 -7.21
C TYR A 160 -5.47 16.22 -5.87
N ASP A 161 -6.46 16.00 -5.00
CA ASP A 161 -6.49 16.48 -3.61
C ASP A 161 -5.90 15.45 -2.67
N VAL A 162 -6.25 14.18 -2.89
CA VAL A 162 -5.90 13.05 -2.03
C VAL A 162 -5.35 11.90 -2.87
N CYS A 163 -4.25 11.28 -2.41
CA CYS A 163 -3.68 10.09 -3.01
C CYS A 163 -3.90 8.86 -2.12
N LEU A 164 -4.51 7.82 -2.65
CA LEU A 164 -4.63 6.50 -2.01
C LEU A 164 -3.61 5.55 -2.63
N ILE A 165 -2.80 4.89 -1.80
CA ILE A 165 -1.63 4.18 -2.29
C ILE A 165 -1.57 2.74 -1.76
N GLY A 166 -1.38 1.77 -2.70
CA GLY A 166 -1.22 0.37 -2.40
C GLY A 166 -0.25 -0.30 -3.38
N CYS A 167 1.07 -0.07 -3.25
CA CYS A 167 2.07 -0.51 -4.22
C CYS A 167 3.40 -0.98 -3.58
N GLY A 168 3.30 -1.85 -2.56
CA GLY A 168 4.47 -2.48 -1.94
C GLY A 168 5.47 -1.47 -1.37
N ALA A 169 6.76 -1.68 -1.63
CA ALA A 169 7.84 -0.83 -1.08
C ALA A 169 7.79 0.63 -1.55
N TYR A 170 7.15 0.93 -2.66
CA TYR A 170 7.03 2.31 -3.16
C TYR A 170 6.05 3.16 -2.34
N GLY A 171 5.01 2.53 -1.77
CA GLY A 171 3.83 3.25 -1.29
C GLY A 171 4.11 4.27 -0.20
N PHE A 172 5.02 3.97 0.71
CA PHE A 172 5.39 4.88 1.78
C PHE A 172 6.07 6.16 1.25
N HIS A 173 6.98 6.00 0.30
CA HIS A 173 7.74 7.10 -0.30
C HIS A 173 6.85 7.98 -1.18
N LEU A 174 5.94 7.37 -1.94
CA LEU A 174 4.95 8.12 -2.73
C LEU A 174 3.99 8.91 -1.86
N ALA A 175 3.61 8.38 -0.67
CA ALA A 175 2.79 9.13 0.28
C ALA A 175 3.55 10.35 0.84
N ALA A 176 4.82 10.18 1.19
CA ALA A 176 5.69 11.27 1.63
C ALA A 176 5.89 12.32 0.52
N HIS A 177 6.07 11.87 -0.74
CA HIS A 177 6.15 12.75 -1.90
C HIS A 177 4.88 13.60 -2.05
N ALA A 178 3.70 12.97 -2.05
CA ALA A 178 2.41 13.68 -2.14
C ALA A 178 2.29 14.76 -1.05
N LYS A 179 2.67 14.44 0.19
CA LYS A 179 2.64 15.40 1.30
C LYS A 179 3.59 16.58 1.08
N ARG A 180 4.83 16.34 0.64
CA ARG A 180 5.79 17.41 0.29
C ARG A 180 5.28 18.33 -0.82
N ARG A 181 4.40 17.81 -1.69
CA ARG A 181 3.71 18.59 -2.73
C ARG A 181 2.44 19.30 -2.23
N GLY A 182 2.18 19.26 -0.92
CA GLY A 182 1.01 19.89 -0.29
C GLY A 182 -0.30 19.14 -0.49
N ARG A 183 -0.23 17.83 -0.88
CA ARG A 183 -1.40 16.96 -1.04
C ARG A 183 -1.56 16.05 0.16
N GLN A 184 -2.76 15.48 0.33
CA GLN A 184 -3.00 14.44 1.32
C GLN A 184 -2.71 13.06 0.73
N ALA A 185 -2.24 12.13 1.55
CA ALA A 185 -2.04 10.75 1.11
C ALA A 185 -2.33 9.74 2.21
N VAL A 186 -2.84 8.59 1.81
CA VAL A 186 -3.04 7.43 2.70
C VAL A 186 -2.44 6.19 2.05
N HIS A 187 -1.42 5.61 2.69
CA HIS A 187 -0.83 4.34 2.27
C HIS A 187 -1.45 3.18 3.04
N LEU A 188 -2.28 2.39 2.37
CA LEU A 188 -2.98 1.22 2.92
C LEU A 188 -2.32 -0.11 2.56
N GLY A 189 -1.27 -0.09 1.74
CA GLY A 189 -0.69 -1.33 1.21
C GLY A 189 -1.71 -2.13 0.41
N GLY A 190 -1.60 -3.46 0.48
CA GLY A 190 -2.49 -4.35 -0.28
C GLY A 190 -3.98 -4.25 0.10
N ALA A 191 -4.29 -3.82 1.32
CA ALA A 191 -5.68 -3.65 1.76
C ALA A 191 -6.46 -2.58 0.96
N LEU A 192 -5.76 -1.70 0.21
CA LEU A 192 -6.40 -0.71 -0.64
C LEU A 192 -7.29 -1.33 -1.71
N GLN A 193 -6.92 -2.51 -2.26
CA GLN A 193 -7.75 -3.18 -3.27
C GLN A 193 -9.14 -3.54 -2.74
N LEU A 194 -9.27 -3.85 -1.44
CA LEU A 194 -10.56 -4.16 -0.83
C LEU A 194 -11.51 -2.96 -0.82
N LEU A 195 -11.00 -1.74 -0.67
CA LEU A 195 -11.82 -0.53 -0.74
C LEU A 195 -12.55 -0.41 -2.08
N PHE A 196 -11.99 -0.97 -3.13
CA PHE A 196 -12.59 -0.98 -4.47
C PHE A 196 -13.27 -2.31 -4.83
N GLY A 197 -13.54 -3.17 -3.86
CA GLY A 197 -14.24 -4.43 -4.07
C GLY A 197 -13.43 -5.46 -4.86
N LEU A 198 -12.10 -5.43 -4.78
CA LEU A 198 -11.22 -6.42 -5.38
C LEU A 198 -10.78 -7.43 -4.34
N ARG A 199 -11.21 -8.68 -4.51
CA ARG A 199 -10.84 -9.80 -3.63
C ARG A 199 -9.44 -10.32 -3.94
N GLY A 200 -8.76 -10.83 -2.92
CA GLY A 200 -7.53 -11.60 -3.05
C GLY A 200 -7.55 -12.78 -2.09
N ARG A 201 -6.82 -13.84 -2.41
CA ARG A 201 -6.78 -15.10 -1.63
C ARG A 201 -6.46 -14.89 -0.15
N ARG A 202 -5.62 -13.90 0.16
CA ARG A 202 -5.25 -13.56 1.55
C ARG A 202 -6.46 -13.33 2.42
N TRP A 203 -7.45 -12.59 1.93
CA TRP A 203 -8.63 -12.19 2.70
C TRP A 203 -9.77 -13.19 2.62
N GLU A 204 -9.64 -14.20 1.77
CA GLU A 204 -10.53 -15.36 1.73
C GLU A 204 -10.08 -16.45 2.72
N ASP A 205 -8.84 -16.38 3.21
CA ASP A 205 -8.34 -17.29 4.25
C ASP A 205 -8.95 -16.90 5.61
N PRO A 206 -9.76 -17.78 6.23
CA PRO A 206 -10.38 -17.51 7.53
C PRO A 206 -9.36 -17.39 8.67
N ALA A 207 -8.11 -17.79 8.46
CA ALA A 207 -7.03 -17.62 9.43
C ALA A 207 -6.37 -16.22 9.33
N TYR A 208 -6.56 -15.49 8.23
CA TYR A 208 -5.96 -14.19 8.06
C TYR A 208 -6.58 -13.15 9.02
N GLY A 209 -5.73 -12.33 9.62
CA GLY A 209 -6.16 -11.32 10.61
C GLY A 209 -6.53 -11.89 11.99
N ALA A 210 -6.34 -13.19 12.21
CA ALA A 210 -6.46 -13.81 13.53
C ALA A 210 -5.21 -13.45 14.37
N ASP A 211 -5.37 -12.46 15.24
CA ASP A 211 -4.31 -12.02 16.16
C ASP A 211 -4.72 -12.45 17.58
N PRO A 212 -3.91 -13.28 18.28
CA PRO A 212 -4.24 -13.72 19.62
C PRO A 212 -4.54 -12.54 20.57
N GLY A 213 -5.76 -12.51 21.11
CA GLY A 213 -6.18 -11.48 22.06
C GLY A 213 -6.75 -10.19 21.44
N ALA A 214 -6.90 -10.12 20.11
CA ALA A 214 -7.52 -9.00 19.43
C ALA A 214 -8.83 -9.40 18.71
N PRO A 215 -9.77 -8.47 18.47
CA PRO A 215 -10.97 -8.76 17.67
C PRO A 215 -10.57 -9.30 16.30
N LYS A 216 -11.14 -10.43 15.90
CA LYS A 216 -10.95 -11.01 14.58
C LYS A 216 -11.78 -10.22 13.57
N TYR A 217 -11.13 -9.76 12.51
CA TYR A 217 -11.82 -9.17 11.37
C TYR A 217 -12.11 -10.28 10.34
N ASP A 218 -13.39 -10.53 10.12
CA ASP A 218 -13.85 -11.53 9.17
C ASP A 218 -14.12 -10.87 7.82
N TYR A 219 -13.14 -10.91 6.94
CA TYR A 219 -13.24 -10.29 5.61
C TYR A 219 -14.30 -10.94 4.72
N SER A 220 -14.67 -12.19 4.97
CA SER A 220 -15.73 -12.86 4.19
C SER A 220 -17.08 -12.14 4.30
N ARG A 221 -17.30 -11.39 5.38
CA ARG A 221 -18.52 -10.61 5.61
C ARG A 221 -18.63 -9.37 4.72
N LEU A 222 -17.53 -8.95 4.09
CA LEU A 222 -17.52 -7.83 3.15
C LEU A 222 -17.94 -8.27 1.75
N PHE A 223 -17.75 -9.54 1.41
CA PHE A 223 -17.86 -10.01 0.03
C PHE A 223 -19.32 -10.22 -0.38
N ASN A 224 -19.68 -9.70 -1.53
CA ASN A 224 -20.95 -9.90 -2.18
C ASN A 224 -20.76 -10.11 -3.70
N ASP A 225 -21.84 -10.15 -4.47
CA ASP A 225 -21.84 -10.39 -5.92
C ASP A 225 -21.21 -9.25 -6.75
N ALA A 226 -21.06 -8.06 -6.18
CA ALA A 226 -20.42 -6.92 -6.83
C ALA A 226 -18.87 -6.97 -6.74
N TRP A 227 -18.32 -7.85 -5.89
CA TRP A 227 -16.87 -7.99 -5.73
C TRP A 227 -16.26 -8.81 -6.86
N ALA A 228 -15.10 -8.38 -7.34
CA ALA A 228 -14.37 -9.03 -8.42
C ALA A 228 -12.96 -9.47 -7.98
N ARG A 229 -12.24 -10.14 -8.86
CA ARG A 229 -10.79 -10.36 -8.76
C ARG A 229 -10.07 -9.43 -9.73
N PRO A 230 -8.78 -9.09 -9.48
CA PRO A 230 -7.97 -8.36 -10.44
C PRO A 230 -7.99 -9.00 -11.83
N GLY A 231 -7.94 -8.18 -12.87
CA GLY A 231 -7.91 -8.64 -14.25
C GLY A 231 -6.70 -9.51 -14.57
N ARG A 232 -6.85 -10.38 -15.58
CA ARG A 232 -5.74 -11.28 -16.00
C ARG A 232 -4.53 -10.49 -16.50
N GLU A 233 -4.75 -9.38 -17.15
CA GLU A 233 -3.70 -8.49 -17.67
C GLU A 233 -2.88 -7.83 -16.56
N GLU A 234 -3.47 -7.68 -15.37
CA GLU A 234 -2.81 -7.15 -14.17
C GLU A 234 -2.18 -8.25 -13.30
N THR A 235 -2.25 -9.51 -13.74
CA THR A 235 -1.66 -10.64 -13.06
C THR A 235 -0.25 -10.88 -13.62
N VAL A 236 0.77 -10.58 -12.84
CA VAL A 236 2.16 -10.82 -13.26
C VAL A 236 2.46 -12.32 -13.34
N GLY A 237 3.29 -12.73 -14.31
CA GLY A 237 3.64 -14.15 -14.52
C GLY A 237 4.29 -14.84 -13.31
N HIS A 238 4.73 -14.07 -12.33
CA HIS A 238 5.34 -14.53 -11.07
C HIS A 238 4.48 -14.26 -9.84
N ALA A 239 3.18 -13.98 -10.00
CA ALA A 239 2.24 -13.69 -8.91
C ALA A 239 2.32 -14.70 -7.76
N SER A 240 2.48 -15.99 -8.08
CA SER A 240 2.61 -17.08 -7.09
C SER A 240 3.83 -16.96 -6.15
N ARG A 241 4.85 -16.19 -6.53
CA ARG A 241 6.03 -15.95 -5.67
C ARG A 241 5.76 -14.92 -4.59
N VAL A 242 4.74 -14.10 -4.76
CA VAL A 242 4.34 -13.09 -3.77
C VAL A 242 3.40 -13.74 -2.77
N GLU A 243 3.95 -14.31 -1.71
CA GLU A 243 3.18 -14.97 -0.64
C GLU A 243 2.08 -15.93 -1.20
N GLY A 244 2.46 -16.75 -2.19
CA GLY A 244 1.53 -17.70 -2.81
C GLY A 244 0.47 -17.08 -3.74
N GLY A 245 0.64 -15.83 -4.19
CA GLY A 245 -0.34 -15.14 -5.04
C GLY A 245 -1.49 -14.52 -4.23
N CYS A 246 -1.20 -14.05 -3.03
CA CYS A 246 -2.19 -13.66 -2.04
C CYS A 246 -3.08 -12.46 -2.43
N TYR A 247 -2.66 -11.65 -3.41
CA TYR A 247 -3.41 -10.48 -3.86
C TYR A 247 -4.36 -10.77 -5.04
N TRP A 248 -4.20 -11.93 -5.71
CA TRP A 248 -4.98 -12.35 -6.89
C TRP A 248 -6.03 -13.42 -6.60
#